data_5ec6b44d471ca9fa510842842ee61535
#
_entry.id   5ec6b44d471ca9fa510842842ee61535
#
_cell.length_a   1.000
_cell.length_b   1.000
_cell.length_c   1.000
_cell.angle_alpha   90.00
_cell.angle_beta   90.00
_cell.angle_gamma   90.00
#
_symmetry.space_group_name_H-M   'P 1'
#
loop_
_entity.id
_entity.type
_entity.pdbx_description
1 polymer ?
#
loop_
_entity_poly.entity_id
_entity_poly.type
_entity_poly.pdbx_seq_one_letter_code
_entity_poly.pdbx_strand_id
1 'polypeptide(L)'
;LHDALPILFPAGRLDKTSTGFVLLTDDGALAHDILSPAHHVEKQYVVTLDTPLTDAMRRGFAAGVTLTDGETMAPAGVEPLTDDGLTVQVTLRQGVYHQIKRMFGVFDAGVNALHRESIGGVALDPALAPGQWRELTAAEVERLQNVK
;
A
#
# COMPACT_ATOMS: atom_id res chain seq x y z
N LEU A 1 20.69 -27.90 16.59
CA LEU A 1 20.41 -27.50 16.22
C LEU A 1 19.93 -27.07 15.77
N HIS A 2 19.87 -26.93 15.85
CA HIS A 2 19.42 -26.49 15.36
C HIS A 2 19.17 -25.73 14.66
N ASP A 3 19.05 -25.90 14.53
CA ASP A 3 18.73 -25.03 13.40
C ASP A 3 17.54 -24.18 13.74
N ALA A 4 17.80 -23.09 14.43
CA ALA A 4 16.78 -22.10 14.68
C ALA A 4 16.31 -21.55 13.33
N LEU A 5 15.01 -21.69 13.02
CA LEU A 5 14.41 -21.00 11.90
C LEU A 5 14.54 -19.50 12.15
N PRO A 6 14.81 -18.69 11.13
CA PRO A 6 14.85 -17.25 11.31
C PRO A 6 13.52 -16.74 11.85
N ILE A 7 13.59 -15.80 12.78
CA ILE A 7 12.38 -15.14 13.29
C ILE A 7 11.96 -14.09 12.26
N LEU A 8 10.89 -14.36 11.58
CA LEU A 8 10.33 -13.44 10.58
C LEU A 8 9.24 -12.57 11.19
N PHE A 9 9.20 -11.32 10.78
CA PHE A 9 8.15 -10.39 11.16
C PHE A 9 7.74 -9.53 9.97
N PRO A 10 6.50 -9.00 9.96
CA PRO A 10 6.05 -8.19 8.84
C PRO A 10 6.66 -6.79 8.86
N ALA A 11 7.11 -6.34 7.69
CA ALA A 11 7.48 -4.96 7.47
C ALA A 11 6.21 -4.20 7.02
N GLY A 12 5.39 -3.82 7.98
CA GLY A 12 4.08 -3.23 7.75
C GLY A 12 2.96 -4.22 7.95
N ARG A 13 1.74 -3.70 7.89
CA ARG A 13 0.54 -4.48 8.15
C ARG A 13 -0.53 -4.16 7.12
N LEU A 14 -1.42 -5.11 6.87
CA LEU A 14 -2.65 -4.90 6.14
C LEU A 14 -3.80 -4.80 7.14
N ASP A 15 -4.82 -4.02 6.78
CA ASP A 15 -6.07 -4.01 7.53
C ASP A 15 -6.74 -5.38 7.43
N LYS A 16 -7.56 -5.71 8.41
CA LYS A 16 -8.23 -7.00 8.51
C LYS A 16 -8.98 -7.41 7.23
N THR A 17 -9.58 -6.44 6.56
CA THR A 17 -10.39 -6.67 5.35
C THR A 17 -9.61 -6.44 4.06
N SER A 18 -8.32 -6.11 4.15
CA SER A 18 -7.47 -5.88 2.99
C SER A 18 -6.73 -7.15 2.62
N THR A 19 -6.33 -7.25 1.35
CA THR A 19 -5.54 -8.36 0.83
C THR A 19 -4.24 -7.86 0.20
N GLY A 20 -3.40 -8.78 -0.22
CA GLY A 20 -2.25 -8.45 -1.06
C GLY A 20 -0.91 -8.66 -0.38
N PHE A 21 0.04 -7.86 -0.82
CA PHE A 21 1.45 -8.00 -0.48
C PHE A 21 1.71 -7.75 1.01
N VAL A 22 2.26 -8.76 1.68
CA VAL A 22 2.86 -8.62 3.01
C VAL A 22 4.32 -9.04 2.89
N LEU A 23 5.22 -8.14 3.25
CA LEU A 23 6.65 -8.42 3.26
C LEU A 23 7.05 -8.93 4.64
N LEU A 24 7.64 -10.12 4.68
CA LEU A 24 8.21 -10.69 5.89
C LEU A 24 9.73 -10.63 5.82
N THR A 25 10.36 -10.25 6.91
CA THR A 25 11.82 -10.14 6.99
C THR A 25 12.32 -10.43 8.40
N ASP A 26 13.57 -10.85 8.51
CA ASP A 26 14.30 -10.93 9.77
C ASP A 26 15.26 -9.74 9.96
N ASP A 27 15.31 -8.83 8.99
CA ASP A 27 16.18 -7.65 9.00
C ASP A 27 15.43 -6.44 9.54
N GLY A 28 15.68 -6.11 10.80
CA GLY A 28 15.03 -4.98 11.46
C GLY A 28 15.39 -3.64 10.86
N ALA A 29 16.60 -3.47 10.34
CA ALA A 29 17.00 -2.24 9.68
C ALA A 29 16.24 -2.02 8.38
N LEU A 30 16.11 -3.06 7.57
CA LEU A 30 15.32 -3.00 6.33
C LEU A 30 13.85 -2.69 6.62
N ALA A 31 13.26 -3.37 7.62
CA ALA A 31 11.88 -3.12 8.01
C ALA A 31 11.69 -1.68 8.48
N HIS A 32 12.62 -1.17 9.28
CA HIS A 32 12.59 0.22 9.73
C HIS A 32 12.62 1.20 8.55
N ASP A 33 13.51 0.96 7.59
CA ASP A 33 13.63 1.82 6.41
C ASP A 33 12.35 1.82 5.57
N ILE A 34 11.73 0.66 5.40
CA ILE A 34 10.47 0.54 4.63
C ILE A 34 9.33 1.25 5.35
N LEU A 35 9.27 1.17 6.68
CA LEU A 35 8.19 1.75 7.47
C LEU A 35 8.40 3.22 7.81
N SER A 36 9.63 3.71 7.70
CA SER A 36 9.96 5.08 8.09
C SER A 36 9.29 6.11 7.19
N PRO A 37 8.54 7.08 7.76
CA PRO A 37 7.98 8.17 6.97
C PRO A 37 9.04 9.00 6.23
N ALA A 38 10.27 9.04 6.74
CA ALA A 38 11.37 9.80 6.14
C ALA A 38 11.82 9.22 4.80
N HIS A 39 11.63 7.91 4.58
CA HIS A 39 12.04 7.25 3.33
C HIS A 39 10.97 7.28 2.26
N HIS A 40 9.72 7.58 2.60
CA HIS A 40 8.60 7.73 1.66
C HIS A 40 8.48 6.54 0.68
N VAL A 41 8.62 5.33 1.19
CA VAL A 41 8.52 4.12 0.36
C VAL A 41 7.12 4.05 -0.26
N GLU A 42 7.10 3.95 -1.59
CA GLU A 42 5.86 3.94 -2.35
C GLU A 42 5.16 2.59 -2.27
N LYS A 43 3.85 2.63 -2.05
CA LYS A 43 2.98 1.45 -2.06
C LYS A 43 1.85 1.69 -3.03
N GLN A 44 1.52 0.68 -3.81
CA GLN A 44 0.43 0.76 -4.77
C GLN A 44 -0.67 -0.22 -4.39
N TYR A 45 -1.91 0.24 -4.53
CA TYR A 45 -3.10 -0.52 -4.18
C TYR A 45 -4.08 -0.53 -5.34
N VAL A 46 -4.77 -1.65 -5.49
CA VAL A 46 -5.97 -1.73 -6.34
C VAL A 46 -7.17 -1.61 -5.40
N VAL A 47 -8.00 -0.62 -5.66
CA VAL A 47 -9.14 -0.27 -4.81
C VAL A 47 -10.42 -0.34 -5.61
N THR A 48 -11.43 -1.02 -5.05
CA THR A 48 -12.77 -1.06 -5.61
C THR A 48 -13.66 -0.11 -4.82
N LEU A 49 -14.28 0.84 -5.53
CA LEU A 49 -15.14 1.87 -4.95
C LEU A 49 -16.61 1.53 -5.15
N ASP A 50 -17.47 2.09 -4.30
CA ASP A 50 -18.93 1.99 -4.45
C ASP A 50 -19.49 3.07 -5.37
N THR A 51 -18.66 4.03 -5.79
CA THR A 51 -19.04 5.14 -6.68
C THR A 51 -17.87 5.46 -7.60
N PRO A 52 -18.12 5.90 -8.85
CA PRO A 52 -17.02 6.15 -9.79
C PRO A 52 -16.04 7.23 -9.33
N LEU A 53 -14.79 7.05 -9.68
CA LEU A 53 -13.75 8.06 -9.46
C LEU A 53 -14.12 9.38 -10.16
N THR A 54 -13.94 10.48 -9.43
CA THR A 54 -14.20 11.83 -9.96
C THR A 54 -12.91 12.63 -10.09
N ASP A 55 -12.94 13.68 -10.89
CA ASP A 55 -11.82 14.61 -10.98
C ASP A 55 -11.55 15.33 -9.65
N ALA A 56 -12.60 15.58 -8.86
CA ALA A 56 -12.44 16.17 -7.54
C ALA A 56 -11.62 15.26 -6.62
N MET A 57 -11.86 13.96 -6.66
CA MET A 57 -11.06 12.97 -5.91
C MET A 57 -9.60 12.97 -6.36
N ARG A 58 -9.37 12.95 -7.67
CA ARG A 58 -8.01 12.96 -8.23
C ARG A 58 -7.23 14.19 -7.81
N ARG A 59 -7.84 15.35 -7.93
CA ARG A 59 -7.23 16.64 -7.54
C ARG A 59 -7.02 16.72 -6.04
N GLY A 60 -8.01 16.27 -5.27
CA GLY A 60 -7.93 16.27 -3.80
C GLY A 60 -6.80 15.38 -3.29
N PHE A 61 -6.66 14.19 -3.84
CA PHE A 61 -5.58 13.27 -3.48
C PHE A 61 -4.21 13.89 -3.82
N ALA A 62 -4.08 14.46 -5.01
CA ALA A 62 -2.82 15.08 -5.45
C ALA A 62 -2.42 16.29 -4.60
N ALA A 63 -3.38 17.02 -4.07
CA ALA A 63 -3.14 18.19 -3.20
C ALA A 63 -2.90 17.79 -1.73
N GLY A 64 -3.34 16.59 -1.33
CA GLY A 64 -3.35 16.17 0.06
C GLY A 64 -4.72 16.38 0.70
N VAL A 65 -5.38 15.27 1.05
CA VAL A 65 -6.72 15.32 1.63
C VAL A 65 -6.65 15.66 3.11
N THR A 66 -7.51 16.57 3.55
CA THR A 66 -7.72 16.83 4.98
C THR A 66 -8.90 15.97 5.45
N LEU A 67 -8.61 15.09 6.41
CA LEU A 67 -9.59 14.16 6.97
C LEU A 67 -10.57 14.90 7.90
N THR A 68 -11.66 14.21 8.25
CA THR A 68 -12.70 14.79 9.10
C THR A 68 -12.23 15.17 10.50
N ASP A 69 -11.15 14.55 10.99
CA ASP A 69 -10.53 14.88 12.27
C ASP A 69 -9.54 16.06 12.19
N GLY A 70 -9.35 16.64 11.01
CA GLY A 70 -8.45 17.76 10.76
C GLY A 70 -7.04 17.39 10.35
N GLU A 71 -6.70 16.09 10.35
CA GLU A 71 -5.37 15.62 9.93
C GLU A 71 -5.26 15.68 8.40
N THR A 72 -4.19 16.29 7.89
CA THR A 72 -3.94 16.39 6.45
C THR A 72 -2.97 15.31 6.00
N MET A 73 -3.41 14.54 5.00
CA MET A 73 -2.61 13.48 4.42
C MET A 73 -1.63 14.04 3.39
N ALA A 74 -0.50 13.34 3.23
CA ALA A 74 0.45 13.68 2.17
C ALA A 74 -0.18 13.49 0.79
N PRO A 75 0.30 14.22 -0.24
CA PRO A 75 -0.15 13.99 -1.62
C PRO A 75 -0.07 12.53 -2.02
N ALA A 76 -1.10 12.07 -2.73
CA ALA A 76 -1.22 10.70 -3.21
C ALA A 76 -1.73 10.69 -4.64
N GLY A 77 -1.43 9.62 -5.38
CA GLY A 77 -1.93 9.43 -6.73
C GLY A 77 -3.16 8.54 -6.75
N VAL A 78 -4.10 8.84 -7.63
CA VAL A 78 -5.20 7.92 -7.92
C VAL A 78 -5.54 7.99 -9.41
N GLU A 79 -5.61 6.82 -10.04
CA GLU A 79 -5.90 6.68 -11.47
C GLU A 79 -6.93 5.57 -11.70
N PRO A 80 -7.83 5.72 -12.68
CA PRO A 80 -8.79 4.67 -12.98
C PRO A 80 -8.11 3.48 -13.64
N LEU A 81 -8.53 2.27 -13.29
CA LEU A 81 -8.11 1.03 -13.94
C LEU A 81 -9.19 0.47 -14.85
N THR A 82 -10.45 0.84 -14.63
CA THR A 82 -11.60 0.41 -15.44
C THR A 82 -12.33 1.63 -15.98
N ASP A 83 -13.03 1.44 -17.11
CA ASP A 83 -13.74 2.51 -17.79
C ASP A 83 -14.89 3.08 -16.96
N ASP A 84 -15.48 2.27 -16.08
CA ASP A 84 -16.57 2.70 -15.21
C ASP A 84 -16.08 3.52 -14.00
N GLY A 85 -14.76 3.62 -13.79
CA GLY A 85 -14.17 4.35 -12.68
C GLY A 85 -14.37 3.72 -11.31
N LEU A 86 -14.86 2.49 -11.24
CA LEU A 86 -15.11 1.79 -9.97
C LEU A 86 -13.89 1.07 -9.43
N THR A 87 -12.92 0.75 -10.28
CA THR A 87 -11.65 0.17 -9.86
C THR A 87 -10.53 1.14 -10.17
N VAL A 88 -9.74 1.48 -9.16
CA VAL A 88 -8.71 2.50 -9.25
C VAL A 88 -7.39 2.00 -8.69
N GLN A 89 -6.29 2.60 -9.13
CA GLN A 89 -4.98 2.41 -8.53
C GLN A 89 -4.65 3.60 -7.66
N VAL A 90 -4.31 3.33 -6.40
CA VAL A 90 -3.89 4.36 -5.45
C VAL A 90 -2.41 4.17 -5.14
N THR A 91 -1.65 5.27 -5.20
CA THR A 91 -0.23 5.29 -4.88
C THR A 91 -0.02 6.14 -3.63
N LEU A 92 0.48 5.52 -2.56
CA LEU A 92 0.74 6.18 -1.29
C LEU A 92 2.21 6.08 -0.92
N ARG A 93 2.71 7.10 -0.21
CA ARG A 93 4.03 7.08 0.43
C ARG A 93 3.94 7.17 1.95
N GLN A 94 2.77 7.07 2.48
CA GLN A 94 2.41 7.18 3.89
C GLN A 94 1.71 5.90 4.35
N GLY A 95 1.72 5.63 5.65
CA GLY A 95 1.04 4.47 6.22
C GLY A 95 0.21 4.87 7.43
N VAL A 96 -0.81 5.68 7.22
CA VAL A 96 -1.73 6.13 8.27
C VAL A 96 -2.89 5.13 8.40
N TYR A 97 -3.38 4.96 9.63
CA TYR A 97 -4.49 4.05 9.92
C TYR A 97 -5.70 4.30 9.02
N HIS A 98 -6.12 3.27 8.30
CA HIS A 98 -7.24 3.28 7.35
C HIS A 98 -7.20 4.46 6.36
N GLN A 99 -5.99 4.84 5.95
CA GLN A 99 -5.78 6.07 5.18
C GLN A 99 -6.62 6.12 3.90
N ILE A 100 -6.59 5.07 3.08
CA ILE A 100 -7.30 5.06 1.80
C ILE A 100 -8.81 5.18 2.00
N LYS A 101 -9.36 4.39 2.93
CA LYS A 101 -10.79 4.45 3.25
C LYS A 101 -11.21 5.83 3.74
N ARG A 102 -10.38 6.42 4.60
CA ARG A 102 -10.66 7.75 5.17
C ARG A 102 -10.54 8.86 4.13
N MET A 103 -9.57 8.77 3.22
CA MET A 103 -9.42 9.75 2.15
C MET A 103 -10.60 9.73 1.18
N PHE A 104 -11.02 8.56 0.73
CA PHE A 104 -12.22 8.45 -0.12
C PHE A 104 -13.49 8.86 0.64
N GLY A 105 -13.55 8.60 1.94
CA GLY A 105 -14.69 8.98 2.78
C GLY A 105 -14.95 10.48 2.81
N VAL A 106 -13.91 11.31 2.65
CA VAL A 106 -14.08 12.77 2.55
C VAL A 106 -14.94 13.15 1.34
N PHE A 107 -14.94 12.32 0.30
CA PHE A 107 -15.72 12.51 -0.93
C PHE A 107 -17.00 11.66 -0.96
N ASP A 108 -17.42 11.12 0.18
CA ASP A 108 -18.57 10.24 0.32
C ASP A 108 -18.46 8.97 -0.54
N ALA A 109 -17.25 8.54 -0.85
CA ALA A 109 -16.99 7.31 -1.57
C ALA A 109 -16.59 6.19 -0.59
N GLY A 110 -17.26 5.04 -0.71
CA GLY A 110 -16.94 3.85 0.07
C GLY A 110 -15.95 2.95 -0.65
N VAL A 111 -15.07 2.31 0.12
CA VAL A 111 -14.11 1.32 -0.40
C VAL A 111 -14.66 -0.07 -0.14
N ASN A 112 -14.98 -0.79 -1.22
CA ASN A 112 -15.53 -2.15 -1.15
C ASN A 112 -14.44 -3.22 -1.07
N ALA A 113 -13.27 -2.96 -1.65
CA ALA A 113 -12.12 -3.88 -1.62
C ALA A 113 -10.83 -3.10 -1.72
N LEU A 114 -9.78 -3.60 -1.07
CA LEU A 114 -8.46 -3.00 -1.05
C LEU A 114 -7.41 -4.11 -1.15
N HIS A 115 -6.56 -4.01 -2.17
CA HIS A 115 -5.50 -5.00 -2.41
C HIS A 115 -4.16 -4.29 -2.62
N ARG A 116 -3.19 -4.57 -1.74
CA ARG A 116 -1.85 -4.00 -1.92
C ARG A 116 -1.07 -4.80 -2.94
N GLU A 117 -0.72 -4.15 -4.02
CA GLU A 117 -0.13 -4.74 -5.21
C GLU A 117 1.38 -4.67 -5.23
N SER A 118 1.96 -3.61 -4.67
CA SER A 118 3.40 -3.41 -4.68
C SER A 118 3.89 -2.61 -3.47
N ILE A 119 5.16 -2.84 -3.12
CA ILE A 119 5.89 -2.09 -2.09
C ILE A 119 7.24 -1.74 -2.67
N GLY A 120 7.58 -0.44 -2.70
CA GLY A 120 8.91 0.02 -3.13
C GLY A 120 9.29 -0.40 -4.54
N GLY A 121 8.33 -0.52 -5.44
CA GLY A 121 8.57 -0.94 -6.82
C GLY A 121 8.68 -2.45 -7.00
N VAL A 122 8.50 -3.24 -5.94
CA VAL A 122 8.44 -4.70 -6.02
C VAL A 122 6.98 -5.12 -6.06
N ALA A 123 6.58 -5.78 -7.14
CA ALA A 123 5.21 -6.24 -7.32
C ALA A 123 4.98 -7.58 -6.62
N LEU A 124 3.75 -7.76 -6.11
CA LEU A 124 3.31 -9.07 -5.65
C LEU A 124 3.29 -10.03 -6.84
N ASP A 125 3.90 -11.21 -6.65
CA ASP A 125 3.96 -12.22 -7.70
C ASP A 125 2.55 -12.76 -7.98
N PRO A 126 2.02 -12.60 -9.21
CA PRO A 126 0.68 -13.08 -9.55
C PRO A 126 0.52 -14.59 -9.48
N ALA A 127 1.62 -15.35 -9.46
CA ALA A 127 1.59 -16.81 -9.31
C ALA A 127 1.28 -17.25 -7.89
N LEU A 128 1.39 -16.34 -6.88
CA LEU A 128 1.07 -16.67 -5.50
C LEU A 128 -0.44 -16.59 -5.25
N ALA A 129 -1.01 -17.69 -4.79
CA ALA A 129 -2.38 -17.71 -4.27
C ALA A 129 -2.41 -17.14 -2.84
N PRO A 130 -3.58 -16.71 -2.33
CA PRO A 130 -3.68 -16.26 -0.95
C PRO A 130 -3.10 -17.27 0.04
N GLY A 131 -2.31 -16.75 0.99
CA GLY A 131 -1.63 -17.58 1.99
C GLY A 131 -0.32 -18.21 1.53
N GLN A 132 0.01 -18.11 0.26
CA GLN A 132 1.28 -18.60 -0.27
C GLN A 132 2.38 -17.55 -0.13
N TRP A 133 3.62 -18.02 -0.13
CA TRP A 133 4.78 -17.16 -0.01
C TRP A 133 5.92 -17.65 -0.89
N ARG A 134 6.85 -16.77 -1.20
CA ARG A 134 8.14 -17.09 -1.82
C ARG A 134 9.20 -16.13 -1.29
N GLU A 135 10.45 -16.52 -1.45
CA GLU A 135 11.54 -15.60 -1.19
C GLU A 135 11.62 -14.55 -2.30
N LEU A 136 12.06 -13.34 -1.94
CA LEU A 136 12.37 -12.31 -2.92
C LEU A 136 13.66 -12.67 -3.64
N THR A 137 13.75 -12.26 -4.91
CA THR A 137 15.01 -12.37 -5.67
C THR A 137 16.02 -11.33 -5.16
N ALA A 138 17.30 -11.56 -5.46
CA ALA A 138 18.34 -10.59 -5.11
C ALA A 138 18.05 -9.20 -5.71
N ALA A 139 17.53 -9.14 -6.94
CA ALA A 139 17.16 -7.88 -7.59
C ALA A 139 16.03 -7.17 -6.87
N GLU A 140 15.03 -7.92 -6.39
CA GLU A 140 13.92 -7.36 -5.61
C GLU A 140 14.40 -6.80 -4.26
N VAL A 141 15.25 -7.54 -3.56
CA VAL A 141 15.85 -7.06 -2.30
C VAL A 141 16.65 -5.79 -2.52
N GLU A 142 17.47 -5.76 -3.56
CA GLU A 142 18.26 -4.57 -3.91
C GLU A 142 17.36 -3.37 -4.18
N ARG A 143 16.26 -3.58 -4.89
CA ARG A 143 15.28 -2.50 -5.18
C ARG A 143 14.68 -1.93 -3.90
N LEU A 144 14.32 -2.79 -2.94
CA LEU A 144 13.81 -2.35 -1.65
C LEU A 144 14.84 -1.59 -0.83
N GLN A 145 16.12 -1.99 -0.89
CA GLN A 145 17.22 -1.35 -0.16
C GLN A 145 17.58 0.02 -0.74
N ASN A 146 17.34 0.24 -2.01
CA ASN A 146 17.71 1.46 -2.73
C ASN A 146 16.57 2.49 -2.81
N VAL A 147 15.44 2.22 -2.18
CA VAL A 147 14.33 3.19 -2.11
C VAL A 147 14.71 4.31 -1.16
N LYS A 148 14.63 5.55 -1.65
CA LYS A 148 14.94 6.75 -0.87
C LYS A 148 13.85 7.78 -1.02
#